data_36e49d13714bbb63c15cf2bd58f941ac
#
_entry.id   36e49d13714bbb63c15cf2bd58f941ac
#
_cell.length_a   1.000
_cell.length_b   1.000
_cell.length_c   1.000
_cell.angle_alpha   90.00
_cell.angle_beta   90.00
_cell.angle_gamma   90.00
#
_symmetry.space_group_name_H-M   'P 1'
#
loop_
_entity.id
_entity.type
_entity.pdbx_description
1 polymer ?
#
loop_
_entity_poly.entity_id
_entity_poly.type
_entity_poly.pdbx_seq_one_letter_code
_entity_poly.pdbx_strand_id
1 'polypeptide(L)'
;MKISVMGYSGSGKSTLARKLGEENGLDVLHLDTVNFLPGWELRTREEKDRLIRAFLDSHDAWVIDGNYTRFYLDRRLEESDSIVLMLFGRFACLWRVWRRYRRYRGGSRPDMAEGCSEKLDYEFVRWVLWEGRTRRIREIHRRIIRDYPDKVTVIRNQRQLDAYMKKIS
;
A
#
# COMPACT_ATOMS: atom_id res chain seq x y z
N MET A 1 15.25 1.37 10.28
CA MET A 1 14.69 0.43 9.25
C MET A 1 13.56 1.12 8.52
N LYS A 2 13.64 1.20 7.20
CA LYS A 2 12.65 1.86 6.32
C LYS A 2 12.06 0.85 5.34
N ILE A 3 10.73 0.68 5.32
CA ILE A 3 10.06 -0.34 4.51
C ILE A 3 8.99 0.30 3.62
N SER A 4 9.08 0.09 2.31
CA SER A 4 8.01 0.45 1.36
C SER A 4 7.16 -0.77 1.01
N VAL A 5 5.85 -0.69 1.22
CA VAL A 5 4.89 -1.75 0.87
C VAL A 5 4.02 -1.28 -0.30
N MET A 6 4.14 -1.94 -1.43
CA MET A 6 3.45 -1.60 -2.67
C MET A 6 2.76 -2.82 -3.28
N GLY A 7 1.93 -2.62 -4.30
CA GLY A 7 1.28 -3.72 -5.02
C GLY A 7 -0.20 -3.45 -5.34
N TYR A 8 -0.91 -4.44 -5.86
CA TYR A 8 -2.27 -4.27 -6.35
C TYR A 8 -3.30 -3.99 -5.26
N SER A 9 -4.36 -3.27 -5.59
CA SER A 9 -5.51 -3.08 -4.70
C SER A 9 -6.09 -4.43 -4.27
N GLY A 10 -6.42 -4.59 -2.99
CA GLY A 10 -6.92 -5.84 -2.42
C GLY A 10 -5.85 -6.90 -2.16
N SER A 11 -4.57 -6.65 -2.41
CA SER A 11 -3.50 -7.61 -2.10
C SER A 11 -3.19 -7.76 -0.60
N GLY A 12 -3.65 -6.83 0.24
CA GLY A 12 -3.42 -6.85 1.69
C GLY A 12 -2.23 -6.01 2.17
N LYS A 13 -1.78 -5.04 1.35
CA LYS A 13 -0.67 -4.13 1.68
C LYS A 13 -0.81 -3.47 3.04
N SER A 14 -1.93 -2.82 3.28
CA SER A 14 -2.17 -2.07 4.52
C SER A 14 -2.18 -2.99 5.75
N THR A 15 -2.69 -4.20 5.62
CA THR A 15 -2.62 -5.21 6.68
C THR A 15 -1.17 -5.62 6.96
N LEU A 16 -0.37 -5.82 5.90
CA LEU A 16 1.05 -6.13 6.05
C LEU A 16 1.81 -4.95 6.66
N ALA A 17 1.59 -3.73 6.16
CA ALA A 17 2.26 -2.53 6.67
C ALA A 17 2.00 -2.31 8.16
N ARG A 18 0.75 -2.46 8.61
CA ARG A 18 0.41 -2.38 10.03
C ARG A 18 1.13 -3.44 10.85
N LYS A 19 1.13 -4.71 10.40
CA LYS A 19 1.84 -5.78 11.09
C LYS A 19 3.34 -5.49 11.20
N LEU A 20 3.97 -5.04 10.12
CA LEU A 20 5.38 -4.64 10.13
C LEU A 20 5.66 -3.52 11.13
N GLY A 21 4.78 -2.52 11.19
CA GLY A 21 4.85 -1.44 12.18
C GLY A 21 4.75 -1.96 13.61
N GLU A 22 3.73 -2.78 13.89
CA GLU A 22 3.49 -3.37 15.23
C GLU A 22 4.66 -4.26 15.70
N GLU A 23 5.15 -5.15 14.83
CA GLU A 23 6.22 -6.10 15.17
C GLU A 23 7.60 -5.43 15.35
N ASN A 24 7.84 -4.31 14.68
CA ASN A 24 9.13 -3.63 14.70
C ASN A 24 9.11 -2.28 15.45
N GLY A 25 7.99 -1.87 16.02
CA GLY A 25 7.86 -0.57 16.69
C GLY A 25 8.05 0.61 15.74
N LEU A 26 7.56 0.51 14.48
CA LEU A 26 7.73 1.52 13.45
C LEU A 26 6.44 2.29 13.20
N ASP A 27 6.57 3.59 12.93
CA ASP A 27 5.46 4.41 12.47
C ASP A 27 5.04 4.01 11.05
N VAL A 28 3.72 3.90 10.84
CA VAL A 28 3.14 3.47 9.57
C VAL A 28 2.43 4.64 8.90
N LEU A 29 2.85 5.00 7.69
CA LEU A 29 2.15 5.96 6.86
C LEU A 29 1.35 5.24 5.76
N HIS A 30 0.02 5.25 5.88
CA HIS A 30 -0.87 4.83 4.81
C HIS A 30 -1.12 5.98 3.84
N LEU A 31 -0.61 5.92 2.61
CA LEU A 31 -0.74 7.01 1.64
C LEU A 31 -2.20 7.31 1.24
N ASP A 32 -3.11 6.37 1.45
CA ASP A 32 -4.54 6.61 1.26
C ASP A 32 -5.07 7.63 2.29
N THR A 33 -4.59 7.63 3.54
CA THR A 33 -4.97 8.64 4.54
C THR A 33 -4.40 10.03 4.24
N VAL A 34 -3.28 10.08 3.53
CA VAL A 34 -2.73 11.35 3.02
C VAL A 34 -3.50 11.84 1.80
N ASN A 35 -3.96 10.93 0.94
CA ASN A 35 -4.65 11.30 -0.29
C ASN A 35 -6.08 11.78 -0.07
N PHE A 36 -6.79 11.17 0.88
CA PHE A 36 -8.20 11.43 1.12
C PHE A 36 -8.44 12.15 2.45
N LEU A 37 -9.37 13.07 2.42
CA LEU A 37 -10.08 13.65 3.57
C LEU A 37 -11.31 12.78 3.91
N PRO A 38 -11.98 13.01 5.06
CA PRO A 38 -13.25 12.39 5.36
C PRO A 38 -14.25 12.52 4.19
N GLY A 39 -15.02 11.46 3.92
CA GLY A 39 -16.01 11.46 2.83
C GLY A 39 -15.43 11.24 1.42
N TRP A 40 -14.19 10.76 1.29
CA TRP A 40 -13.52 10.53 0.00
C TRP A 40 -13.14 11.79 -0.77
N GLU A 41 -13.11 12.93 -0.12
CA GLU A 41 -12.60 14.17 -0.71
C GLU A 41 -11.07 14.08 -0.88
N LEU A 42 -10.58 14.66 -1.97
CA LEU A 42 -9.14 14.69 -2.24
C LEU A 42 -8.50 15.89 -1.54
N ARG A 43 -7.41 15.67 -0.80
CA ARG A 43 -6.56 16.78 -0.34
C ARG A 43 -5.95 17.53 -1.51
N THR A 44 -5.59 18.77 -1.30
CA THR A 44 -4.81 19.54 -2.27
C THR A 44 -3.43 18.91 -2.47
N ARG A 45 -2.79 19.22 -3.59
CA ARG A 45 -1.46 18.70 -3.91
C ARG A 45 -0.43 19.20 -2.90
N GLU A 46 -0.51 20.47 -2.56
CA GLU A 46 0.39 21.15 -1.63
C GLU A 46 0.33 20.53 -0.23
N GLU A 47 -0.86 20.21 0.25
CA GLU A 47 -1.05 19.54 1.55
C GLU A 47 -0.48 18.13 1.55
N LYS A 48 -0.72 17.34 0.48
CA LYS A 48 -0.15 16.00 0.32
C LYS A 48 1.37 16.04 0.35
N ASP A 49 1.97 16.91 -0.44
CA ASP A 49 3.42 17.07 -0.54
C ASP A 49 4.01 17.48 0.81
N ARG A 50 3.37 18.42 1.52
CA ARG A 50 3.80 18.85 2.86
C ARG A 50 3.76 17.70 3.87
N LEU A 51 2.65 16.94 3.92
CA LEU A 51 2.47 15.84 4.88
C LEU A 51 3.49 14.72 4.66
N ILE A 52 3.70 14.32 3.39
CA ILE A 52 4.64 13.24 3.09
C ILE A 52 6.08 13.67 3.34
N ARG A 53 6.44 14.89 2.95
CA ARG A 53 7.77 15.44 3.22
C ARG A 53 8.03 15.50 4.72
N ALA A 54 7.11 16.07 5.48
CA ALA A 54 7.22 16.16 6.93
C ALA A 54 7.42 14.77 7.57
N PHE A 55 6.68 13.76 7.12
CA PHE A 55 6.86 12.40 7.60
C PHE A 55 8.25 11.83 7.27
N LEU A 56 8.68 11.94 6.01
CA LEU A 56 9.99 11.43 5.57
C LEU A 56 11.16 12.14 6.26
N ASP A 57 11.01 13.43 6.56
CA ASP A 57 12.07 14.24 7.17
C ASP A 57 12.14 14.05 8.71
N SER A 58 11.05 13.61 9.34
CA SER A 58 10.97 13.46 10.81
C SER A 58 11.15 12.03 11.32
N HIS A 59 11.20 11.02 10.42
CA HIS A 59 11.27 9.62 10.82
C HIS A 59 12.49 8.92 10.23
N ASP A 60 13.42 8.49 11.08
CA ASP A 60 14.59 7.70 10.68
C ASP A 60 14.24 6.24 10.38
N ALA A 61 13.08 5.78 10.84
CA ALA A 61 12.58 4.43 10.62
C ALA A 61 11.06 4.48 10.41
N TRP A 62 10.56 3.74 9.41
CA TRP A 62 9.15 3.80 9.03
C TRP A 62 8.69 2.64 8.14
N VAL A 63 7.36 2.48 8.06
CA VAL A 63 6.69 1.67 7.03
C VAL A 63 5.76 2.58 6.22
N ILE A 64 5.91 2.62 4.90
CA ILE A 64 5.02 3.39 4.02
C ILE A 64 4.25 2.46 3.09
N ASP A 65 2.91 2.53 3.14
CA ASP A 65 2.00 1.74 2.32
C ASP A 65 1.33 2.60 1.24
N GLY A 66 1.47 2.19 -0.01
CA GLY A 66 0.73 2.75 -1.14
C GLY A 66 1.50 2.85 -2.45
N ASN A 67 0.74 2.91 -3.56
CA ASN A 67 1.26 2.88 -4.93
C ASN A 67 1.47 4.25 -5.58
N TYR A 68 1.26 5.33 -4.87
CA TYR A 68 1.26 6.68 -5.42
C TYR A 68 2.64 7.09 -5.95
N THR A 69 2.77 7.18 -7.27
CA THR A 69 4.02 7.57 -7.94
C THR A 69 4.37 9.04 -7.77
N ARG A 70 3.37 9.90 -7.54
CA ARG A 70 3.55 11.35 -7.33
C ARG A 70 3.93 11.71 -5.89
N PHE A 71 3.93 10.75 -4.97
CA PHE A 71 4.20 10.94 -3.56
C PHE A 71 5.64 10.53 -3.23
N TYR A 72 6.62 11.25 -3.77
CA TYR A 72 8.05 11.03 -3.53
C TYR A 72 8.48 9.56 -3.74
N LEU A 73 7.97 8.91 -4.81
CA LEU A 73 8.23 7.48 -5.03
C LEU A 73 9.73 7.18 -5.07
N ASP A 74 10.49 7.92 -5.87
CA ASP A 74 11.92 7.67 -6.03
C ASP A 74 12.65 7.82 -4.68
N ARG A 75 12.41 8.90 -3.93
CA ARG A 75 12.95 9.08 -2.57
C ARG A 75 12.60 7.93 -1.63
N ARG A 76 11.33 7.51 -1.60
CA ARG A 76 10.87 6.38 -0.75
C ARG A 76 11.57 5.08 -1.11
N LEU A 77 11.78 4.80 -2.39
CA LEU A 77 12.47 3.60 -2.85
C LEU A 77 13.97 3.65 -2.55
N GLU A 78 14.60 4.79 -2.76
CA GLU A 78 16.03 5.00 -2.47
C GLU A 78 16.31 4.85 -0.98
N GLU A 79 15.51 5.48 -0.12
CA GLU A 79 15.67 5.44 1.33
C GLU A 79 15.23 4.11 1.96
N SER A 80 14.42 3.28 1.27
CA SER A 80 13.98 1.99 1.80
C SER A 80 15.13 1.01 1.95
N ASP A 81 15.20 0.35 3.11
CA ASP A 81 16.03 -0.84 3.32
C ASP A 81 15.38 -2.08 2.69
N SER A 82 14.03 -2.12 2.65
CA SER A 82 13.25 -3.21 2.05
C SER A 82 12.03 -2.68 1.30
N ILE A 83 11.77 -3.27 0.14
CA ILE A 83 10.61 -2.94 -0.71
C ILE A 83 9.80 -4.21 -0.91
N VAL A 84 8.56 -4.23 -0.43
CA VAL A 84 7.67 -5.39 -0.56
C VAL A 84 6.63 -5.13 -1.64
N LEU A 85 6.68 -5.91 -2.73
CA LEU A 85 5.73 -5.83 -3.84
C LEU A 85 4.69 -6.95 -3.75
N MET A 86 3.46 -6.62 -3.37
CA MET A 86 2.35 -7.56 -3.25
C MET A 86 1.57 -7.68 -4.58
N LEU A 87 2.00 -8.59 -5.45
CA LEU A 87 1.50 -8.76 -6.82
C LEU A 87 0.54 -9.96 -6.95
N PHE A 88 -0.42 -10.06 -6.06
CA PHE A 88 -1.42 -11.14 -6.04
C PHE A 88 -2.27 -11.17 -7.32
N GLY A 89 -2.74 -12.36 -7.70
CA GLY A 89 -3.66 -12.54 -8.82
C GLY A 89 -4.96 -11.73 -8.63
N ARG A 90 -5.61 -11.34 -9.75
CA ARG A 90 -6.79 -10.46 -9.74
C ARG A 90 -7.97 -11.04 -8.95
N PHE A 91 -8.25 -12.32 -9.10
CA PHE A 91 -9.35 -12.98 -8.39
C PHE A 91 -9.06 -13.12 -6.89
N ALA A 92 -7.82 -13.38 -6.51
CA ALA A 92 -7.42 -13.39 -5.10
C ALA A 92 -7.57 -12.00 -4.46
N CYS A 93 -7.24 -10.92 -5.19
CA CYS A 93 -7.47 -9.55 -4.74
C CYS A 93 -8.96 -9.25 -4.61
N LEU A 94 -9.78 -9.61 -5.60
CA LEU A 94 -11.24 -9.40 -5.56
C LEU A 94 -11.88 -10.13 -4.38
N TRP A 95 -11.53 -11.40 -4.16
CA TRP A 95 -12.01 -12.17 -3.00
C TRP A 95 -11.67 -11.49 -1.68
N ARG A 96 -10.45 -10.98 -1.51
CA ARG A 96 -10.02 -10.26 -0.30
C ARG A 96 -10.77 -8.95 -0.12
N VAL A 97 -10.99 -8.19 -1.22
CA VAL A 97 -11.81 -6.97 -1.21
C VAL A 97 -13.24 -7.29 -0.80
N TRP A 98 -13.85 -8.35 -1.33
CA TRP A 98 -15.19 -8.78 -0.96
C TRP A 98 -15.28 -9.17 0.53
N ARG A 99 -14.33 -9.97 1.05
CA ARG A 99 -14.25 -10.32 2.48
C ARG A 99 -14.12 -9.08 3.36
N ARG A 100 -13.28 -8.15 2.94
CA ARG A 100 -13.06 -6.88 3.63
C ARG A 100 -14.33 -6.04 3.66
N TYR A 101 -15.02 -5.87 2.52
CA TYR A 101 -16.31 -5.19 2.43
C TYR A 101 -17.36 -5.79 3.38
N ARG A 102 -17.46 -7.12 3.44
CA ARG A 102 -18.37 -7.78 4.39
C ARG A 102 -18.02 -7.50 5.85
N ARG A 103 -16.73 -7.37 6.17
CA ARG A 103 -16.27 -7.11 7.55
C ARG A 103 -16.50 -5.68 7.99
N TYR A 104 -16.31 -4.70 7.10
CA TYR A 104 -16.37 -3.27 7.40
C TYR A 104 -17.58 -2.58 6.78
N ARG A 105 -18.60 -3.32 6.39
CA ARG A 105 -19.83 -2.78 5.81
C ARG A 105 -20.47 -1.76 6.75
N GLY A 106 -20.56 -0.50 6.29
CA GLY A 106 -21.12 0.61 7.07
C GLY A 106 -20.13 1.31 8.01
N GLY A 107 -18.83 0.96 7.97
CA GLY A 107 -17.79 1.61 8.76
C GLY A 107 -16.54 1.96 7.95
N SER A 108 -15.65 2.73 8.57
CA SER A 108 -14.32 3.04 8.03
C SER A 108 -13.28 2.04 8.51
N ARG A 109 -12.24 1.83 7.70
CA ARG A 109 -11.09 0.99 8.05
C ARG A 109 -10.06 1.78 8.85
N PRO A 110 -9.25 1.13 9.70
CA PRO A 110 -8.17 1.80 10.43
C PRO A 110 -7.10 2.43 9.52
N ASP A 111 -6.94 1.90 8.30
CA ASP A 111 -5.96 2.32 7.29
C ASP A 111 -6.53 3.32 6.26
N MET A 112 -7.69 3.94 6.58
CA MET A 112 -8.33 4.99 5.77
C MET A 112 -8.68 6.21 6.61
N ALA A 113 -8.88 7.35 5.96
CA ALA A 113 -9.40 8.54 6.63
C ALA A 113 -10.81 8.27 7.24
N GLU A 114 -11.08 8.87 8.38
CA GLU A 114 -12.41 8.79 9.03
C GLU A 114 -13.52 9.18 8.05
N GLY A 115 -14.68 8.51 8.12
CA GLY A 115 -15.80 8.79 7.23
C GLY A 115 -15.63 8.24 5.79
N CYS A 116 -14.51 7.60 5.46
CA CYS A 116 -14.33 6.87 4.20
C CYS A 116 -14.88 5.45 4.35
N SER A 117 -16.20 5.28 4.21
CA SER A 117 -16.84 3.97 4.29
C SER A 117 -16.35 3.02 3.20
N GLU A 118 -16.24 1.74 3.54
CA GLU A 118 -15.82 0.71 2.58
C GLU A 118 -16.85 0.58 1.45
N LYS A 119 -16.37 0.68 0.20
CA LYS A 119 -17.20 0.56 -1.00
C LYS A 119 -16.83 -0.70 -1.78
N LEU A 120 -17.84 -1.33 -2.36
CA LEU A 120 -17.69 -2.41 -3.33
C LEU A 120 -18.64 -2.13 -4.51
N ASP A 121 -18.39 -1.02 -5.19
CA ASP A 121 -19.11 -0.63 -6.39
C ASP A 121 -18.47 -1.24 -7.66
N TYR A 122 -19.16 -1.10 -8.77
CA TYR A 122 -18.70 -1.61 -10.06
C TYR A 122 -17.36 -0.98 -10.49
N GLU A 123 -17.15 0.30 -10.23
CA GLU A 123 -15.93 1.02 -10.58
C GLU A 123 -14.73 0.45 -9.82
N PHE A 124 -14.87 0.19 -8.54
CA PHE A 124 -13.81 -0.39 -7.74
C PHE A 124 -13.50 -1.85 -8.12
N VAL A 125 -14.54 -2.64 -8.43
CA VAL A 125 -14.34 -4.01 -8.95
C VAL A 125 -13.56 -3.97 -10.28
N ARG A 126 -13.95 -3.08 -11.20
CA ARG A 126 -13.25 -2.85 -12.48
C ARG A 126 -11.80 -2.42 -12.26
N TRP A 127 -11.57 -1.53 -11.31
CA TRP A 127 -10.22 -1.12 -10.91
C TRP A 127 -9.37 -2.31 -10.42
N VAL A 128 -9.89 -3.13 -9.52
CA VAL A 128 -9.17 -4.30 -8.97
C VAL A 128 -8.83 -5.32 -10.06
N LEU A 129 -9.76 -5.56 -11.00
CA LEU A 129 -9.59 -6.57 -12.02
C LEU A 129 -8.75 -6.11 -13.22
N TRP A 130 -8.85 -4.84 -13.64
CA TRP A 130 -8.24 -4.34 -14.89
C TRP A 130 -7.49 -3.03 -14.75
N GLU A 131 -8.11 -1.94 -14.33
CA GLU A 131 -7.54 -0.60 -14.39
C GLU A 131 -6.34 -0.41 -13.46
N GLY A 132 -6.37 -1.02 -12.27
CA GLY A 132 -5.25 -1.07 -11.34
C GLY A 132 -4.08 -1.97 -11.81
N ARG A 133 -4.16 -2.54 -13.03
CA ARG A 133 -3.19 -3.50 -13.59
C ARG A 133 -2.79 -3.19 -15.04
N THR A 134 -2.87 -1.94 -15.43
CA THR A 134 -2.48 -1.48 -16.77
C THR A 134 -1.01 -1.80 -17.08
N ARG A 135 -0.65 -1.73 -18.37
CA ARG A 135 0.75 -1.88 -18.81
C ARG A 135 1.67 -0.92 -18.06
N ARG A 136 1.24 0.34 -17.88
CA ARG A 136 1.99 1.37 -17.15
C ARG A 136 2.27 0.97 -15.70
N ILE A 137 1.27 0.46 -14.97
CA ILE A 137 1.43 0.05 -13.56
C ILE A 137 2.38 -1.16 -13.47
N ARG A 138 2.23 -2.13 -14.37
CA ARG A 138 3.12 -3.29 -14.42
C ARG A 138 4.56 -2.90 -14.76
N GLU A 139 4.75 -1.89 -15.62
CA GLU A 139 6.07 -1.39 -15.96
C GLU A 139 6.77 -0.71 -14.78
N ILE A 140 6.02 0.05 -13.97
CA ILE A 140 6.55 0.61 -12.71
C ILE A 140 7.04 -0.51 -11.77
N HIS A 141 6.25 -1.58 -11.59
CA HIS A 141 6.68 -2.71 -10.76
C HIS A 141 7.92 -3.41 -11.33
N ARG A 142 8.01 -3.60 -12.65
CA ARG A 142 9.19 -4.18 -13.30
C ARG A 142 10.42 -3.29 -13.14
N ARG A 143 10.24 -1.96 -13.30
CA ARG A 143 11.31 -0.99 -13.06
C ARG A 143 11.84 -1.11 -11.62
N ILE A 144 10.97 -1.15 -10.63
CA ILE A 144 11.36 -1.28 -9.23
C ILE A 144 12.14 -2.59 -8.99
N ILE A 145 11.68 -3.72 -9.55
CA ILE A 145 12.38 -5.01 -9.42
C ILE A 145 13.76 -4.97 -10.07
N ARG A 146 13.90 -4.31 -11.22
CA ARG A 146 15.17 -4.20 -11.95
C ARG A 146 16.14 -3.26 -11.26
N ASP A 147 15.65 -2.10 -10.77
CA ASP A 147 16.50 -1.02 -10.27
C ASP A 147 16.91 -1.23 -8.79
N TYR A 148 16.15 -2.07 -8.05
CA TYR A 148 16.41 -2.37 -6.63
C TYR A 148 16.41 -3.87 -6.31
N PRO A 149 17.17 -4.73 -7.04
CA PRO A 149 17.08 -6.19 -6.92
C PRO A 149 17.38 -6.72 -5.52
N ASP A 150 18.31 -6.08 -4.81
CA ASP A 150 18.74 -6.51 -3.47
C ASP A 150 17.76 -6.10 -2.35
N LYS A 151 16.90 -5.12 -2.60
CA LYS A 151 15.91 -4.61 -1.63
C LYS A 151 14.51 -5.16 -1.85
N VAL A 152 14.19 -5.69 -3.04
CA VAL A 152 12.82 -6.04 -3.43
C VAL A 152 12.48 -7.48 -3.08
N THR A 153 11.37 -7.64 -2.35
CA THR A 153 10.69 -8.93 -2.16
C THR A 153 9.35 -8.92 -2.88
N VAL A 154 9.15 -9.84 -3.82
CA VAL A 154 7.90 -9.99 -4.58
C VAL A 154 7.05 -11.10 -3.99
N ILE A 155 5.82 -10.75 -3.57
CA ILE A 155 4.84 -11.67 -2.98
C ILE A 155 3.63 -11.79 -3.91
N ARG A 156 3.36 -12.99 -4.43
CA ARG A 156 2.32 -13.25 -5.43
C ARG A 156 1.14 -14.06 -4.89
N ASN A 157 1.29 -14.72 -3.75
CA ASN A 157 0.27 -15.59 -3.16
C ASN A 157 0.40 -15.66 -1.63
N GLN A 158 -0.60 -16.28 -0.98
CA GLN A 158 -0.65 -16.39 0.48
C GLN A 158 0.55 -17.15 1.06
N ARG A 159 0.96 -18.25 0.43
CA ARG A 159 2.11 -19.04 0.90
C ARG A 159 3.39 -18.22 0.97
N GLN A 160 3.64 -17.37 -0.03
CA GLN A 160 4.81 -16.47 -0.03
C GLN A 160 4.67 -15.38 1.04
N LEU A 161 3.47 -14.87 1.27
CA LEU A 161 3.23 -13.91 2.34
C LEU A 161 3.48 -14.54 3.72
N ASP A 162 2.98 -15.75 3.95
CA ASP A 162 3.17 -16.45 5.22
C ASP A 162 4.66 -16.78 5.46
N ALA A 163 5.39 -17.15 4.39
CA ALA A 163 6.83 -17.39 4.47
C ALA A 163 7.61 -16.10 4.75
N TYR A 164 7.19 -14.98 4.15
CA TYR A 164 7.78 -13.66 4.43
C TYR A 164 7.57 -13.26 5.89
N MET A 165 6.33 -13.39 6.38
CA MET A 165 6.00 -13.04 7.78
C MET A 165 6.82 -13.87 8.79
N LYS A 166 7.00 -15.17 8.55
CA LYS A 166 7.84 -16.04 9.42
C LYS A 166 9.31 -15.66 9.46
N LYS A 167 9.81 -14.91 8.48
CA LYS A 167 11.22 -14.44 8.45
C LYS A 167 11.45 -13.18 9.26
N ILE A 168 10.39 -12.39 9.45
CA ILE A 168 10.46 -11.06 10.09
C ILE A 168 9.90 -11.06 11.51
N SER A 169 9.19 -12.14 11.91
CA SER A 169 8.79 -12.42 13.29
C SER A 169 9.91 -13.20 13.98
#